data_66cca5618e0b7a5687c0df153b7d0c86
#
_entry.id   66cca5618e0b7a5687c0df153b7d0c86
#
_cell.length_a   1.000
_cell.length_b   1.000
_cell.length_c   1.000
_cell.angle_alpha   90.00
_cell.angle_beta   90.00
_cell.angle_gamma   90.00
#
_symmetry.space_group_name_H-M   'P 1'
#
loop_
_entity.id
_entity.type
_entity.pdbx_description
1 polymer ?
#
loop_
_entity_poly.entity_id
_entity_poly.type
_entity_poly.pdbx_seq_one_letter_code
_entity_poly.pdbx_strand_id
1 'polypeptide(L)'
;MKPTNEPKKPFFQSPLILAVLGGILLIFFLRSFNSDGSFSDNFLASSTKNVSYHEIKQLISNNEVENVSIGQTLIKASHKEGNNRVIYIAKRVPDLTLVPLLDEKKINYSGFSESNFFTDMLGWLMPILVILGLWMFMANRMQKNMGGGIFGMGSAKKLINAEKPNVRFNDMAGNEEAKEEVVEIVDFLKYPERYANLGAKIPKGVLLVGPPGTGKTLLAKAVAGEAHVPFFSMGGSSFIEMFVGLGASRVRDLFETAKKQAPSIIFIDEIDAIGKSRAAGGVVSGNDEREQTLNQLLAEMDGFGSENAPVIVLAATNRPEILDPALMRPGRFDRQVLVDKPDFNGRVEILKVHIKGVKLANDVNLQEVAKLTAGLAGADLANIINEAALLAGRNNQKEVKQQHLKEAVERGIAGLEKKSRRISPKEKKIVAYHESGHAVISEMTKGSARVNKVSIIPRGMVALGYTLNTPEENKYLMQKHELIAEIDVLLGGRAAEDVFLEEISTGASNDLERATDIIKGMVSYYGMSSVSGLMVLEKQRNAFLGGGYGSSREFSEKTAEEMDLFIKNLLEERYKHVKQTLSDYKEAIEIMVKELFDKEVITGERVREIISEYEVANNLESRLIPLEEQAS
;
A
#
# COMPACT_ATOMS: atom_id res chain seq x y z
N MET A 1 29.10 35.54 21.65
CA MET A 1 28.04 36.42 21.14
C MET A 1 27.14 35.62 20.23
N LYS A 2 25.92 35.34 20.65
CA LYS A 2 24.91 34.61 19.86
C LYS A 2 24.09 35.64 19.06
N PRO A 3 23.83 35.46 17.77
CA PRO A 3 22.85 36.27 17.06
C PRO A 3 21.43 35.79 17.40
N THR A 4 20.65 36.69 17.97
CA THR A 4 19.22 36.51 18.23
C THR A 4 18.46 36.59 16.90
N ASN A 5 17.91 35.47 16.45
CA ASN A 5 16.96 35.45 15.35
C ASN A 5 15.59 35.91 15.85
N GLU A 6 15.27 37.19 15.66
CA GLU A 6 13.88 37.65 15.77
C GLU A 6 13.07 37.15 14.57
N PRO A 7 11.81 36.69 14.76
CA PRO A 7 10.96 36.24 13.67
C PRO A 7 10.58 37.43 12.77
N LYS A 8 10.87 37.34 11.48
CA LYS A 8 10.47 38.33 10.47
C LYS A 8 8.96 38.50 10.47
N LYS A 9 8.50 39.71 10.83
CA LYS A 9 7.09 40.10 10.77
C LYS A 9 6.56 39.94 9.33
N PRO A 10 5.30 39.51 9.13
CA PRO A 10 4.73 39.34 7.79
C PRO A 10 4.73 40.67 7.03
N PHE A 11 5.00 40.61 5.72
CA PHE A 11 5.22 41.73 4.79
C PHE A 11 4.16 42.83 4.88
N PHE A 12 2.90 42.50 5.14
CA PHE A 12 1.78 43.45 5.29
C PHE A 12 1.71 44.18 6.66
N GLN A 13 2.56 43.86 7.61
CA GLN A 13 2.65 44.55 8.90
C GLN A 13 3.85 45.49 9.00
N SER A 14 4.55 45.70 7.89
CA SER A 14 5.63 46.70 7.89
C SER A 14 5.00 48.10 7.96
N PRO A 15 5.49 48.97 8.88
CA PRO A 15 4.95 50.32 9.03
C PRO A 15 5.07 51.14 7.73
N LEU A 16 5.98 50.76 6.84
CA LEU A 16 6.20 51.39 5.54
C LEU A 16 5.06 51.10 4.55
N ILE A 17 4.50 49.89 4.52
CA ILE A 17 3.39 49.55 3.65
C ILE A 17 2.08 50.20 4.16
N LEU A 18 1.87 50.27 5.46
CA LEU A 18 0.77 50.99 6.05
C LEU A 18 0.87 52.52 5.78
N ALA A 19 2.08 53.10 5.82
CA ALA A 19 2.29 54.50 5.50
C ALA A 19 2.09 54.79 4.00
N VAL A 20 2.50 53.89 3.09
CA VAL A 20 2.26 54.01 1.65
C VAL A 20 0.77 53.89 1.29
N LEU A 21 0.08 52.89 1.87
CA LEU A 21 -1.36 52.76 1.70
C LEU A 21 -2.16 53.94 2.26
N GLY A 22 -1.74 54.44 3.46
CA GLY A 22 -2.33 55.65 4.06
C GLY A 22 -2.06 56.90 3.23
N GLY A 23 -0.82 57.04 2.64
CA GLY A 23 -0.49 58.12 1.73
C GLY A 23 -1.27 58.10 0.42
N ILE A 24 -1.45 56.93 -0.16
CA ILE A 24 -2.28 56.76 -1.38
C ILE A 24 -3.76 57.13 -1.10
N LEU A 25 -4.29 56.68 0.04
CA LEU A 25 -5.64 57.04 0.47
C LEU A 25 -5.78 58.53 0.75
N LEU A 26 -4.77 59.18 1.34
CA LEU A 26 -4.76 60.64 1.58
C LEU A 26 -4.69 61.44 0.28
N ILE A 27 -3.86 61.02 -0.67
CA ILE A 27 -3.74 61.66 -2.00
C ILE A 27 -5.04 61.48 -2.77
N PHE A 28 -5.66 60.31 -2.71
CA PHE A 28 -6.96 60.03 -3.33
C PHE A 28 -8.04 60.89 -2.69
N PHE A 29 -8.05 61.03 -1.38
CA PHE A 29 -8.97 61.87 -0.62
C PHE A 29 -8.77 63.36 -0.98
N LEU A 30 -7.53 63.87 -1.04
CA LEU A 30 -7.23 65.26 -1.43
C LEU A 30 -7.54 65.54 -2.89
N ARG A 31 -7.39 64.56 -3.80
CA ARG A 31 -7.69 64.71 -5.21
C ARG A 31 -9.22 64.69 -5.46
N SER A 32 -9.95 63.93 -4.67
CA SER A 32 -11.43 63.93 -4.69
C SER A 32 -12.02 65.25 -4.21
N PHE A 33 -11.35 65.96 -3.32
CA PHE A 33 -11.74 67.29 -2.88
C PHE A 33 -11.46 68.38 -3.90
N ASN A 34 -10.58 68.17 -4.85
CA ASN A 34 -10.12 69.16 -5.80
C ASN A 34 -10.74 69.03 -7.21
N SER A 35 -11.60 68.02 -7.44
CA SER A 35 -12.10 67.75 -8.80
C SER A 35 -13.38 68.52 -9.20
N ASP A 36 -14.06 69.18 -8.25
CA ASP A 36 -15.21 70.00 -8.54
C ASP A 36 -14.97 71.44 -8.11
N GLY A 37 -14.54 72.28 -9.08
CA GLY A 37 -14.25 73.70 -8.92
C GLY A 37 -15.36 74.62 -8.44
N SER A 38 -16.37 74.08 -7.78
CA SER A 38 -17.53 74.85 -7.28
C SER A 38 -17.62 74.86 -5.74
N PHE A 39 -16.72 74.19 -5.01
CA PHE A 39 -16.85 74.07 -3.55
C PHE A 39 -15.97 75.02 -2.74
N SER A 40 -14.95 75.64 -3.36
CA SER A 40 -13.96 76.42 -2.62
C SER A 40 -14.31 77.93 -2.42
N ASP A 41 -15.21 78.52 -3.24
CA ASP A 41 -15.41 79.97 -3.16
C ASP A 41 -16.56 80.45 -2.22
N ASN A 42 -17.32 79.53 -1.62
CA ASN A 42 -18.51 79.94 -0.89
C ASN A 42 -18.61 79.52 0.59
N PHE A 43 -17.53 78.92 1.16
CA PHE A 43 -17.67 78.36 2.53
C PHE A 43 -17.35 79.33 3.66
N LEU A 44 -16.81 80.53 3.37
CA LEU A 44 -16.34 81.46 4.41
C LEU A 44 -17.19 82.71 4.67
N ALA A 45 -18.30 82.94 3.94
CA ALA A 45 -19.10 84.15 4.13
C ALA A 45 -20.61 84.11 3.79
N SER A 46 -21.25 82.93 3.76
CA SER A 46 -22.70 82.87 3.44
C SER A 46 -23.46 82.13 4.55
N SER A 47 -24.50 82.77 5.10
CA SER A 47 -25.47 82.11 5.99
C SER A 47 -26.54 81.41 5.12
N THR A 48 -26.72 80.07 5.37
CA THR A 48 -27.77 79.29 4.70
C THR A 48 -29.04 79.25 5.56
N LYS A 49 -30.21 79.54 4.97
CA LYS A 49 -31.48 79.43 5.63
C LYS A 49 -32.35 78.42 4.88
N ASN A 50 -32.90 77.41 5.60
CA ASN A 50 -33.90 76.51 5.04
C ASN A 50 -35.28 77.18 5.11
N VAL A 51 -35.94 77.29 3.96
CA VAL A 51 -37.25 77.96 3.81
C VAL A 51 -38.20 77.05 3.02
N SER A 52 -39.48 77.41 3.03
CA SER A 52 -40.45 76.68 2.24
C SER A 52 -40.37 77.07 0.73
N TYR A 53 -40.86 76.17 -0.16
CA TYR A 53 -40.89 76.45 -1.59
C TYR A 53 -41.73 77.73 -1.91
N HIS A 54 -42.76 77.94 -1.12
CA HIS A 54 -43.65 79.14 -1.25
C HIS A 54 -42.85 80.41 -0.97
N GLU A 55 -42.05 80.43 0.07
CA GLU A 55 -41.21 81.57 0.44
C GLU A 55 -40.15 81.87 -0.63
N ILE A 56 -39.51 80.85 -1.21
CA ILE A 56 -38.59 81.08 -2.34
C ILE A 56 -39.34 81.68 -3.53
N LYS A 57 -40.54 81.22 -3.84
CA LYS A 57 -41.31 81.72 -4.93
C LYS A 57 -41.75 83.19 -4.68
N GLN A 58 -42.05 83.54 -3.44
CA GLN A 58 -42.31 84.95 -3.07
C GLN A 58 -41.11 85.84 -3.25
N LEU A 59 -39.90 85.37 -2.77
CA LEU A 59 -38.66 86.11 -2.94
C LEU A 59 -38.31 86.33 -4.43
N ILE A 60 -38.57 85.32 -5.27
CA ILE A 60 -38.40 85.43 -6.73
C ILE A 60 -39.40 86.44 -7.31
N SER A 61 -40.68 86.42 -6.92
CA SER A 61 -41.71 87.32 -7.41
C SER A 61 -41.44 88.77 -7.02
N ASN A 62 -40.86 88.98 -5.83
CA ASN A 62 -40.50 90.29 -5.32
C ASN A 62 -39.15 90.82 -5.90
N ASN A 63 -38.47 90.04 -6.73
CA ASN A 63 -37.16 90.34 -7.30
C ASN A 63 -36.03 90.56 -6.27
N GLU A 64 -36.14 89.80 -5.14
CA GLU A 64 -35.19 89.91 -4.03
C GLU A 64 -34.01 88.90 -4.14
N VAL A 65 -33.98 88.08 -5.18
CA VAL A 65 -32.93 87.06 -5.42
C VAL A 65 -32.14 87.40 -6.68
N GLU A 66 -30.82 87.20 -6.61
CA GLU A 66 -29.88 87.46 -7.74
C GLU A 66 -29.73 86.23 -8.64
N ASN A 67 -29.60 85.07 -8.07
CA ASN A 67 -29.42 83.84 -8.81
C ASN A 67 -30.21 82.68 -8.18
N VAL A 68 -30.72 81.78 -9.03
CA VAL A 68 -31.44 80.56 -8.60
C VAL A 68 -30.77 79.37 -9.19
N SER A 69 -30.49 78.39 -8.36
CA SER A 69 -29.93 77.10 -8.80
C SER A 69 -30.97 76.02 -8.57
N ILE A 70 -31.30 75.27 -9.62
CA ILE A 70 -32.37 74.27 -9.63
C ILE A 70 -31.75 72.91 -9.69
N GLY A 71 -31.79 72.12 -8.59
CA GLY A 71 -31.37 70.74 -8.53
C GLY A 71 -32.52 69.77 -8.81
N GLN A 72 -32.24 68.45 -8.67
CA GLN A 72 -33.29 67.42 -8.82
C GLN A 72 -34.27 67.44 -7.65
N THR A 73 -33.80 67.63 -6.40
CA THR A 73 -34.61 67.58 -5.17
C THR A 73 -34.63 68.91 -4.42
N LEU A 74 -33.70 69.83 -4.70
CA LEU A 74 -33.52 71.09 -4.00
C LEU A 74 -33.50 72.30 -4.96
N ILE A 75 -33.94 73.44 -4.46
CA ILE A 75 -33.76 74.74 -5.10
C ILE A 75 -32.98 75.62 -4.14
N LYS A 76 -31.98 76.34 -4.66
CA LYS A 76 -31.14 77.30 -3.92
C LYS A 76 -31.33 78.66 -4.56
N ALA A 77 -31.72 79.67 -3.77
CA ALA A 77 -31.85 81.05 -4.22
C ALA A 77 -30.85 81.92 -3.42
N SER A 78 -30.07 82.74 -4.11
CA SER A 78 -29.10 83.64 -3.46
C SER A 78 -29.60 85.04 -3.42
N HIS A 79 -29.59 85.67 -2.23
CA HIS A 79 -29.95 87.02 -1.97
C HIS A 79 -28.77 87.77 -1.31
N LYS A 80 -28.63 89.03 -1.62
CA LYS A 80 -27.59 89.88 -1.04
C LYS A 80 -28.21 90.87 -0.06
N GLU A 81 -27.96 90.62 1.22
CA GLU A 81 -28.40 91.45 2.33
C GLU A 81 -27.24 92.32 2.83
N GLY A 82 -27.08 93.52 2.26
CA GLY A 82 -25.95 94.39 2.53
C GLY A 82 -24.61 93.81 1.98
N ASN A 83 -23.67 93.53 2.87
CA ASN A 83 -22.38 92.98 2.51
C ASN A 83 -22.27 91.43 2.63
N ASN A 84 -23.37 90.78 3.12
CA ASN A 84 -23.46 89.33 3.32
C ASN A 84 -24.37 88.68 2.26
N ARG A 85 -23.94 87.52 1.76
CA ARG A 85 -24.70 86.69 0.84
C ARG A 85 -25.48 85.62 1.64
N VAL A 86 -26.79 85.61 1.53
CA VAL A 86 -27.68 84.64 2.16
C VAL A 86 -28.20 83.66 1.09
N ILE A 87 -28.09 82.37 1.34
CA ILE A 87 -28.55 81.31 0.45
C ILE A 87 -29.81 80.69 1.07
N TYR A 88 -30.94 80.82 0.40
CA TYR A 88 -32.17 80.15 0.77
C TYR A 88 -32.27 78.79 0.08
N ILE A 89 -32.54 77.73 0.84
CA ILE A 89 -32.63 76.34 0.33
C ILE A 89 -34.06 75.83 0.61
N ALA A 90 -34.74 75.34 -0.44
CA ALA A 90 -36.06 74.70 -0.30
C ALA A 90 -36.10 73.38 -1.09
N LYS A 91 -36.94 72.41 -0.65
CA LYS A 91 -37.27 71.25 -1.46
C LYS A 91 -37.99 71.64 -2.74
N ARG A 92 -37.57 71.15 -3.88
CA ARG A 92 -38.19 71.38 -5.16
C ARG A 92 -39.58 70.78 -5.21
N VAL A 93 -40.55 71.56 -5.66
CA VAL A 93 -41.90 71.12 -6.00
C VAL A 93 -42.03 71.15 -7.52
N PRO A 94 -42.65 70.17 -8.19
CA PRO A 94 -42.89 70.21 -9.62
C PRO A 94 -43.81 71.40 -9.92
N ASP A 95 -43.25 72.51 -10.40
CA ASP A 95 -43.96 73.74 -10.74
C ASP A 95 -43.51 74.22 -12.12
N LEU A 96 -44.41 74.10 -13.10
CA LEU A 96 -44.20 74.50 -14.49
C LEU A 96 -44.13 76.01 -14.67
N THR A 97 -44.54 76.77 -13.67
CA THR A 97 -44.60 78.26 -13.76
C THR A 97 -43.30 78.91 -13.23
N LEU A 98 -42.40 78.11 -12.57
CA LEU A 98 -41.19 78.67 -11.98
C LEU A 98 -40.21 79.21 -13.00
N VAL A 99 -39.94 78.47 -14.07
CA VAL A 99 -38.96 78.89 -15.11
C VAL A 99 -39.55 80.13 -15.89
N PRO A 100 -40.81 80.15 -16.35
CA PRO A 100 -41.41 81.34 -16.92
C PRO A 100 -41.33 82.55 -15.99
N LEU A 101 -41.52 82.37 -14.67
CA LEU A 101 -41.45 83.49 -13.69
C LEU A 101 -40.00 84.00 -13.55
N LEU A 102 -39.02 83.15 -13.60
CA LEU A 102 -37.57 83.50 -13.57
C LEU A 102 -37.21 84.31 -14.84
N ASP A 103 -37.72 83.90 -16.02
CA ASP A 103 -37.49 84.55 -17.28
C ASP A 103 -38.16 85.93 -17.31
N GLU A 104 -39.44 86.06 -16.81
CA GLU A 104 -40.17 87.32 -16.70
C GLU A 104 -39.42 88.33 -15.81
N LYS A 105 -38.89 87.86 -14.68
CA LYS A 105 -38.15 88.68 -13.71
C LYS A 105 -36.68 88.90 -14.09
N LYS A 106 -36.16 88.26 -15.18
CA LYS A 106 -34.79 88.36 -15.66
C LYS A 106 -33.80 87.92 -14.60
N ILE A 107 -34.11 86.92 -13.80
CA ILE A 107 -33.23 86.31 -12.74
C ILE A 107 -32.40 85.21 -13.37
N ASN A 108 -31.11 85.24 -13.15
CA ASN A 108 -30.20 84.17 -13.64
C ASN A 108 -30.47 82.87 -12.93
N TYR A 109 -30.66 81.78 -13.70
CA TYR A 109 -30.83 80.46 -13.13
C TYR A 109 -29.93 79.41 -13.80
N SER A 110 -29.51 78.39 -13.04
CA SER A 110 -28.68 77.32 -13.49
C SER A 110 -29.14 75.96 -12.89
N GLY A 111 -28.87 74.86 -13.60
CA GLY A 111 -29.02 73.54 -13.05
C GLY A 111 -27.80 73.11 -12.22
N PHE A 112 -27.96 72.38 -11.10
CA PHE A 112 -26.88 71.73 -10.40
C PHE A 112 -27.16 70.27 -10.14
N SER A 113 -26.12 69.42 -10.16
CA SER A 113 -26.20 68.01 -9.87
C SER A 113 -25.98 67.79 -8.37
N GLU A 114 -26.89 67.10 -7.73
CA GLU A 114 -26.74 66.65 -6.34
C GLU A 114 -25.93 65.38 -6.34
N SER A 115 -24.62 65.44 -6.09
CA SER A 115 -23.76 64.25 -5.98
C SER A 115 -23.83 63.70 -4.57
N ASN A 116 -24.36 62.50 -4.43
CA ASN A 116 -24.33 61.71 -3.20
C ASN A 116 -23.03 60.89 -3.12
N PHE A 117 -21.89 61.52 -3.42
CA PHE A 117 -20.58 60.87 -3.49
C PHE A 117 -20.31 59.95 -2.31
N PHE A 118 -20.66 60.34 -1.09
CA PHE A 118 -20.43 59.51 0.11
C PHE A 118 -21.33 58.25 0.15
N THR A 119 -22.58 58.34 -0.30
CA THR A 119 -23.49 57.17 -0.35
C THR A 119 -23.09 56.21 -1.46
N ASP A 120 -22.65 56.71 -2.59
CA ASP A 120 -22.19 55.90 -3.72
C ASP A 120 -20.86 55.25 -3.40
N MET A 121 -19.90 55.96 -2.77
CA MET A 121 -18.66 55.43 -2.29
C MET A 121 -18.84 54.38 -1.21
N LEU A 122 -19.76 54.59 -0.25
CA LEU A 122 -20.07 53.61 0.79
C LEU A 122 -20.73 52.37 0.19
N GLY A 123 -21.57 52.51 -0.81
CA GLY A 123 -22.22 51.43 -1.54
C GLY A 123 -21.21 50.50 -2.25
N TRP A 124 -20.12 51.05 -2.77
CA TRP A 124 -19.05 50.30 -3.44
C TRP A 124 -18.01 49.74 -2.47
N LEU A 125 -17.63 50.44 -1.42
CA LEU A 125 -16.62 50.05 -0.44
C LEU A 125 -17.14 49.00 0.56
N MET A 126 -18.38 49.05 0.98
CA MET A 126 -18.97 48.12 1.95
C MET A 126 -18.90 46.65 1.52
N PRO A 127 -19.30 46.26 0.30
CA PRO A 127 -19.16 44.88 -0.14
C PRO A 127 -17.70 44.38 -0.13
N ILE A 128 -16.75 45.24 -0.52
CA ILE A 128 -15.32 44.92 -0.54
C ILE A 128 -14.78 44.70 0.89
N LEU A 129 -15.17 45.55 1.83
CA LEU A 129 -14.80 45.43 3.23
C LEU A 129 -15.39 44.18 3.90
N VAL A 130 -16.65 43.85 3.56
CA VAL A 130 -17.30 42.62 4.04
C VAL A 130 -16.61 41.37 3.49
N ILE A 131 -16.29 41.37 2.19
CA ILE A 131 -15.54 40.24 1.56
C ILE A 131 -14.13 40.10 2.17
N LEU A 132 -13.41 41.20 2.38
CA LEU A 132 -12.11 41.23 3.03
C LEU A 132 -12.19 40.77 4.48
N GLY A 133 -13.19 41.21 5.23
CA GLY A 133 -13.45 40.78 6.62
C GLY A 133 -13.79 39.29 6.70
N LEU A 134 -14.66 38.79 5.82
CA LEU A 134 -14.98 37.36 5.69
C LEU A 134 -13.76 36.54 5.29
N TRP A 135 -12.96 37.03 4.33
CA TRP A 135 -11.74 36.37 3.92
C TRP A 135 -10.71 36.33 5.06
N MET A 136 -10.53 37.43 5.79
CA MET A 136 -9.62 37.52 6.94
C MET A 136 -10.11 36.65 8.12
N PHE A 137 -11.43 36.59 8.35
CA PHE A 137 -12.04 35.71 9.34
C PHE A 137 -11.89 34.23 8.96
N MET A 138 -12.13 33.87 7.68
CA MET A 138 -11.89 32.52 7.17
C MET A 138 -10.41 32.16 7.20
N ALA A 139 -9.52 33.05 6.80
CA ALA A 139 -8.08 32.83 6.86
C ALA A 139 -7.59 32.60 8.29
N ASN A 140 -8.05 33.40 9.28
CA ASN A 140 -7.73 33.20 10.68
C ASN A 140 -8.35 31.90 11.28
N ARG A 141 -9.52 31.50 10.81
CA ARG A 141 -10.16 30.25 11.25
C ARG A 141 -9.52 29.02 10.61
N MET A 142 -9.11 29.09 9.34
CA MET A 142 -8.31 28.08 8.67
C MET A 142 -6.92 27.96 9.30
N GLN A 143 -6.30 29.06 9.69
CA GLN A 143 -4.98 29.05 10.35
C GLN A 143 -5.02 28.42 11.76
N LYS A 144 -6.16 28.49 12.47
CA LYS A 144 -6.34 27.83 13.79
C LYS A 144 -6.75 26.36 13.70
N ASN A 145 -7.46 25.95 12.65
CA ASN A 145 -7.93 24.56 12.46
C ASN A 145 -7.05 23.70 11.52
N MET A 146 -6.26 24.33 10.65
CA MET A 146 -5.23 23.69 9.83
C MET A 146 -3.88 24.21 10.30
N GLY A 147 -3.33 23.59 11.31
CA GLY A 147 -1.99 23.90 11.85
C GLY A 147 -0.87 23.64 10.84
N GLY A 148 -0.91 24.28 9.69
CA GLY A 148 0.09 24.21 8.64
C GLY A 148 -0.50 24.80 7.37
N GLY A 149 0.00 25.94 6.92
CA GLY A 149 -0.40 26.58 5.66
C GLY A 149 -0.20 25.66 4.45
N ILE A 150 -0.77 26.04 3.31
CA ILE A 150 -0.66 25.35 2.01
C ILE A 150 0.80 25.04 1.62
N PHE A 151 1.78 25.71 2.23
CA PHE A 151 3.22 25.41 2.18
C PHE A 151 3.71 24.46 3.29
N GLY A 152 2.87 24.03 4.24
CA GLY A 152 3.20 23.10 5.32
C GLY A 152 2.91 21.62 5.00
N MET A 153 2.41 21.29 3.82
CA MET A 153 2.18 19.90 3.37
C MET A 153 3.47 19.09 3.19
N GLY A 154 4.63 19.70 3.36
CA GLY A 154 5.94 19.05 3.17
C GLY A 154 6.70 18.69 4.46
N SER A 155 6.20 18.99 5.66
CA SER A 155 6.98 18.60 6.86
C SER A 155 6.69 17.16 7.26
N ALA A 156 7.39 16.22 6.64
CA ALA A 156 7.49 14.81 7.02
C ALA A 156 8.02 14.60 8.46
N LYS A 157 8.46 15.66 9.13
CA LYS A 157 8.98 15.62 10.51
C LYS A 157 8.04 15.00 11.56
N LYS A 158 6.72 14.95 11.30
CA LYS A 158 5.75 14.28 12.19
C LYS A 158 5.61 12.77 11.95
N LEU A 159 6.05 12.27 10.80
CA LEU A 159 5.94 10.85 10.42
C LEU A 159 7.21 10.04 10.72
N ILE A 160 8.34 10.71 10.92
CA ILE A 160 9.64 10.07 11.13
C ILE A 160 9.92 10.06 12.65
N ASN A 161 9.44 9.01 13.32
CA ASN A 161 9.75 8.78 14.71
C ASN A 161 10.84 7.70 14.82
N ALA A 162 11.86 7.97 15.62
CA ALA A 162 12.84 6.95 15.99
C ALA A 162 12.17 5.95 16.93
N GLU A 163 12.10 4.70 16.52
CA GLU A 163 11.75 3.58 17.41
C GLU A 163 13.02 3.08 18.09
N LYS A 164 12.91 2.62 19.33
CA LYS A 164 13.94 1.81 19.99
C LYS A 164 13.37 0.41 20.17
N PRO A 165 13.58 -0.49 19.22
CA PRO A 165 13.01 -1.84 19.31
C PRO A 165 13.56 -2.57 20.53
N ASN A 166 12.69 -3.24 21.26
CA ASN A 166 13.08 -4.14 22.35
C ASN A 166 13.31 -5.58 21.85
N VAL A 167 13.03 -5.83 20.56
CA VAL A 167 13.17 -7.14 19.92
C VAL A 167 14.64 -7.47 19.76
N ARG A 168 15.02 -8.71 20.08
CA ARG A 168 16.37 -9.23 19.97
C ARG A 168 16.42 -10.52 19.14
N PHE A 169 17.61 -11.01 18.81
CA PHE A 169 17.77 -12.28 18.09
C PHE A 169 17.17 -13.47 18.83
N ASN A 170 17.14 -13.45 20.18
CA ASN A 170 16.49 -14.48 20.99
C ASN A 170 14.95 -14.51 20.87
N ASP A 171 14.35 -13.44 20.37
CA ASP A 171 12.90 -13.37 20.11
C ASP A 171 12.56 -13.87 18.70
N MET A 172 13.56 -14.18 17.90
CA MET A 172 13.45 -14.67 16.55
C MET A 172 14.02 -16.10 16.48
N ALA A 173 13.23 -17.02 15.97
CA ALA A 173 13.61 -18.41 15.76
C ALA A 173 13.71 -18.74 14.26
N GLY A 174 14.56 -19.68 13.90
CA GLY A 174 14.86 -20.01 12.51
C GLY A 174 15.72 -18.97 11.79
N ASN A 175 16.08 -19.26 10.54
CA ASN A 175 16.96 -18.42 9.70
C ASN A 175 18.31 -18.09 10.36
N GLU A 176 19.00 -19.11 10.88
CA GLU A 176 20.26 -18.92 11.60
C GLU A 176 21.32 -18.31 10.69
N GLU A 177 21.40 -18.72 9.43
CA GLU A 177 22.33 -18.19 8.43
C GLU A 177 22.09 -16.69 8.21
N ALA A 178 20.83 -16.29 8.09
CA ALA A 178 20.50 -14.86 7.95
C ALA A 178 20.87 -14.05 9.21
N LYS A 179 20.73 -14.65 10.41
CA LYS A 179 21.16 -14.01 11.65
C LYS A 179 22.69 -13.86 11.68
N GLU A 180 23.44 -14.90 11.32
CA GLU A 180 24.91 -14.86 11.29
C GLU A 180 25.41 -13.75 10.35
N GLU A 181 24.82 -13.61 9.17
CA GLU A 181 25.19 -12.55 8.23
C GLU A 181 24.95 -11.14 8.76
N VAL A 182 23.90 -10.93 9.56
CA VAL A 182 23.59 -9.59 10.11
C VAL A 182 24.26 -9.32 11.46
N VAL A 183 24.82 -10.32 12.14
CA VAL A 183 25.61 -10.12 13.38
C VAL A 183 26.80 -9.21 13.13
N GLU A 184 27.47 -9.32 11.97
CA GLU A 184 28.56 -8.42 11.60
C GLU A 184 28.12 -6.94 11.59
N ILE A 185 26.87 -6.67 11.17
CA ILE A 185 26.28 -5.32 11.17
C ILE A 185 26.10 -4.81 12.59
N VAL A 186 25.63 -5.70 13.49
CA VAL A 186 25.46 -5.37 14.92
C VAL A 186 26.80 -5.04 15.55
N ASP A 187 27.81 -5.87 15.32
CA ASP A 187 29.17 -5.66 15.85
C ASP A 187 29.78 -4.35 15.34
N PHE A 188 29.57 -4.07 14.06
CA PHE A 188 30.00 -2.80 13.48
C PHE A 188 29.32 -1.59 14.12
N LEU A 189 28.00 -1.63 14.32
CA LEU A 189 27.27 -0.52 14.95
C LEU A 189 27.69 -0.32 16.42
N LYS A 190 28.07 -1.41 17.11
CA LYS A 190 28.56 -1.37 18.49
C LYS A 190 30.01 -0.88 18.59
N TYR A 191 30.88 -1.30 17.66
CA TYR A 191 32.33 -1.10 17.73
C TYR A 191 32.92 -0.57 16.41
N PRO A 192 32.46 0.61 15.89
CA PRO A 192 32.85 1.09 14.57
C PRO A 192 34.35 1.37 14.44
N GLU A 193 35.01 1.80 15.52
CA GLU A 193 36.44 2.08 15.53
C GLU A 193 37.30 0.85 15.24
N ARG A 194 36.86 -0.34 15.67
CA ARG A 194 37.57 -1.60 15.43
C ARG A 194 37.74 -1.87 13.93
N TYR A 195 36.71 -1.61 13.16
CA TYR A 195 36.69 -1.84 11.71
C TYR A 195 37.39 -0.72 10.95
N ALA A 196 37.22 0.51 11.38
CA ALA A 196 37.89 1.68 10.80
C ALA A 196 39.42 1.55 10.92
N ASN A 197 39.96 1.11 12.05
CA ASN A 197 41.37 0.92 12.29
C ASN A 197 42.01 -0.17 11.40
N LEU A 198 41.21 -1.11 10.90
CA LEU A 198 41.64 -2.15 9.98
C LEU A 198 41.49 -1.72 8.50
N GLY A 199 40.92 -0.54 8.23
CA GLY A 199 40.65 -0.06 6.87
C GLY A 199 39.49 -0.81 6.19
N ALA A 200 38.66 -1.52 6.95
CA ALA A 200 37.52 -2.23 6.41
C ALA A 200 36.44 -1.25 5.93
N LYS A 201 35.93 -1.47 4.72
CA LYS A 201 34.78 -0.74 4.19
C LYS A 201 33.50 -1.44 4.61
N ILE A 202 32.67 -0.71 5.32
CA ILE A 202 31.40 -1.22 5.85
C ILE A 202 30.34 -1.19 4.75
N PRO A 203 29.46 -2.21 4.68
CA PRO A 203 28.32 -2.16 3.80
C PRO A 203 27.40 -0.99 4.21
N LYS A 204 27.12 -0.10 3.26
CA LYS A 204 26.20 1.03 3.50
C LYS A 204 24.76 0.59 3.53
N GLY A 205 24.43 -0.44 2.76
CA GLY A 205 23.09 -0.97 2.65
C GLY A 205 23.06 -2.48 2.57
N VAL A 206 22.06 -3.06 3.21
CA VAL A 206 21.80 -4.51 3.17
C VAL A 206 20.36 -4.74 2.71
N LEU A 207 20.20 -5.59 1.72
CA LEU A 207 18.90 -5.97 1.18
C LEU A 207 18.47 -7.32 1.75
N LEU A 208 17.38 -7.34 2.51
CA LEU A 208 16.73 -8.55 3.00
C LEU A 208 15.78 -9.07 1.92
N VAL A 209 16.07 -10.24 1.38
CA VAL A 209 15.34 -10.86 0.29
C VAL A 209 14.65 -12.13 0.77
N GLY A 210 13.43 -12.40 0.33
CA GLY A 210 12.77 -13.68 0.61
C GLY A 210 11.25 -13.60 0.53
N PRO A 211 10.56 -14.73 0.65
CA PRO A 211 9.10 -14.80 0.59
C PRO A 211 8.42 -13.94 1.65
N PRO A 212 7.14 -13.54 1.46
CA PRO A 212 6.40 -12.83 2.48
C PRO A 212 6.23 -13.69 3.75
N GLY A 213 6.19 -13.03 4.90
CA GLY A 213 5.96 -13.71 6.19
C GLY A 213 7.18 -14.44 6.78
N THR A 214 8.37 -14.35 6.18
CA THR A 214 9.59 -15.02 6.68
C THR A 214 10.31 -14.27 7.80
N GLY A 215 9.83 -13.06 8.18
CA GLY A 215 10.39 -12.33 9.32
C GLY A 215 11.41 -11.25 8.97
N LYS A 216 11.51 -10.78 7.71
CA LYS A 216 12.45 -9.73 7.28
C LYS A 216 12.37 -8.46 8.13
N THR A 217 11.18 -7.94 8.35
CA THR A 217 10.95 -6.75 9.21
C THR A 217 11.32 -7.01 10.67
N LEU A 218 11.06 -8.24 11.15
CA LEU A 218 11.44 -8.65 12.51
C LEU A 218 12.96 -8.72 12.67
N LEU A 219 13.67 -9.29 11.67
CA LEU A 219 15.12 -9.34 11.62
C LEU A 219 15.74 -7.94 11.66
N ALA A 220 15.23 -7.01 10.84
CA ALA A 220 15.70 -5.63 10.86
C ALA A 220 15.51 -4.95 12.22
N LYS A 221 14.37 -5.19 12.90
CA LYS A 221 14.12 -4.71 14.27
C LYS A 221 15.06 -5.37 15.29
N ALA A 222 15.33 -6.67 15.14
CA ALA A 222 16.24 -7.38 16.02
C ALA A 222 17.69 -6.87 15.92
N VAL A 223 18.16 -6.57 14.70
CA VAL A 223 19.47 -5.93 14.47
C VAL A 223 19.58 -4.60 15.22
N ALA A 224 18.57 -3.75 15.12
CA ALA A 224 18.54 -2.46 15.81
C ALA A 224 18.46 -2.62 17.35
N GLY A 225 17.67 -3.59 17.83
CA GLY A 225 17.55 -3.90 19.25
C GLY A 225 18.83 -4.46 19.84
N GLU A 226 19.53 -5.35 19.12
CA GLU A 226 20.83 -5.88 19.55
C GLU A 226 21.94 -4.83 19.52
N ALA A 227 21.93 -3.95 18.51
CA ALA A 227 22.90 -2.86 18.41
C ALA A 227 22.57 -1.69 19.36
N HIS A 228 21.39 -1.64 19.98
CA HIS A 228 20.91 -0.55 20.83
C HIS A 228 20.91 0.82 20.11
N VAL A 229 20.63 0.84 18.82
CA VAL A 229 20.61 2.08 18.00
C VAL A 229 19.18 2.49 17.64
N PRO A 230 18.93 3.77 17.34
CA PRO A 230 17.67 4.27 16.80
C PRO A 230 17.31 3.57 15.48
N PHE A 231 16.04 3.22 15.34
CA PHE A 231 15.48 2.53 14.18
C PHE A 231 14.42 3.41 13.51
N PHE A 232 14.64 3.76 12.26
CA PHE A 232 13.73 4.56 11.45
C PHE A 232 13.09 3.67 10.40
N SER A 233 11.82 3.31 10.59
CA SER A 233 11.09 2.43 9.67
C SER A 233 10.16 3.20 8.77
N MET A 234 10.18 2.89 7.47
CA MET A 234 9.24 3.43 6.50
C MET A 234 8.94 2.39 5.41
N GLY A 235 7.68 2.28 5.00
CA GLY A 235 7.32 1.47 3.84
C GLY A 235 7.62 2.18 2.54
N GLY A 236 8.06 1.46 1.51
CA GLY A 236 8.32 2.00 0.18
C GLY A 236 7.13 2.72 -0.42
N SER A 237 5.92 2.24 -0.18
CA SER A 237 4.67 2.89 -0.59
C SER A 237 4.47 4.30 0.00
N SER A 238 5.03 4.55 1.20
CA SER A 238 4.93 5.87 1.86
C SER A 238 5.73 6.98 1.18
N PHE A 239 6.61 6.62 0.24
CA PHE A 239 7.35 7.58 -0.58
C PHE A 239 6.64 7.94 -1.89
N ILE A 240 5.55 7.25 -2.23
CA ILE A 240 4.78 7.50 -3.44
C ILE A 240 3.65 8.48 -3.10
N GLU A 241 3.67 9.65 -3.72
CA GLU A 241 2.69 10.70 -3.51
C GLU A 241 2.10 11.18 -4.85
N MET A 242 0.95 11.87 -4.79
CA MET A 242 0.34 12.44 -5.99
C MET A 242 1.09 13.66 -6.54
N PHE A 243 1.92 14.31 -5.71
CA PHE A 243 2.64 15.52 -6.09
C PHE A 243 4.13 15.24 -6.29
N VAL A 244 4.62 15.55 -7.47
CA VAL A 244 6.02 15.34 -7.86
C VAL A 244 6.98 16.05 -6.89
N GLY A 245 7.97 15.34 -6.39
CA GLY A 245 9.02 15.84 -5.50
C GLY A 245 8.76 15.67 -4.00
N LEU A 246 7.55 15.31 -3.55
CA LEU A 246 7.28 15.07 -2.14
C LEU A 246 7.96 13.80 -1.64
N GLY A 247 7.95 12.72 -2.42
CA GLY A 247 8.65 11.49 -2.10
C GLY A 247 10.15 11.70 -1.93
N ALA A 248 10.78 12.43 -2.85
CA ALA A 248 12.20 12.80 -2.76
C ALA A 248 12.50 13.65 -1.51
N SER A 249 11.60 14.57 -1.12
CA SER A 249 11.76 15.35 0.11
C SER A 249 11.70 14.46 1.35
N ARG A 250 10.78 13.48 1.40
CA ARG A 250 10.69 12.51 2.51
C ARG A 250 11.93 11.65 2.65
N VAL A 251 12.49 11.20 1.54
CA VAL A 251 13.77 10.47 1.56
C VAL A 251 14.84 11.34 2.21
N ARG A 252 15.00 12.59 1.76
CA ARG A 252 15.98 13.52 2.33
C ARG A 252 15.77 13.75 3.82
N ASP A 253 14.54 14.02 4.25
CA ASP A 253 14.19 14.26 5.65
C ASP A 253 14.50 13.04 6.53
N LEU A 254 14.22 11.81 6.03
CA LEU A 254 14.52 10.56 6.70
C LEU A 254 16.02 10.40 6.93
N PHE A 255 16.82 10.59 5.87
CA PHE A 255 18.27 10.47 5.94
C PHE A 255 18.91 11.56 6.80
N GLU A 256 18.45 12.81 6.73
CA GLU A 256 18.90 13.87 7.62
C GLU A 256 18.60 13.57 9.10
N THR A 257 17.42 13.01 9.37
CA THR A 257 17.01 12.69 10.74
C THR A 257 17.84 11.54 11.30
N ALA A 258 18.09 10.51 10.50
CA ALA A 258 18.94 9.39 10.88
C ALA A 258 20.40 9.81 11.10
N LYS A 259 20.97 10.66 10.22
CA LYS A 259 22.32 11.24 10.39
C LYS A 259 22.48 12.02 11.70
N LYS A 260 21.45 12.74 12.12
CA LYS A 260 21.47 13.51 13.40
C LYS A 260 21.46 12.63 14.63
N GLN A 261 21.00 11.38 14.50
CA GLN A 261 20.91 10.41 15.60
C GLN A 261 21.83 9.20 15.38
N ALA A 262 22.86 9.35 14.57
CA ALA A 262 23.83 8.28 14.33
C ALA A 262 24.65 7.94 15.59
N PRO A 263 25.00 6.66 15.86
CA PRO A 263 24.72 5.52 14.96
C PRO A 263 23.24 5.14 14.91
N SER A 264 22.72 4.82 13.72
CA SER A 264 21.29 4.54 13.51
C SER A 264 21.06 3.59 12.34
N ILE A 265 19.86 2.99 12.29
CA ILE A 265 19.41 2.17 11.18
C ILE A 265 18.21 2.81 10.52
N ILE A 266 18.25 2.91 9.19
CA ILE A 266 17.09 3.20 8.34
C ILE A 266 16.59 1.87 7.80
N PHE A 267 15.30 1.59 7.95
CA PHE A 267 14.66 0.41 7.36
C PHE A 267 13.58 0.82 6.36
N ILE A 268 13.72 0.32 5.14
CA ILE A 268 12.76 0.54 4.06
C ILE A 268 12.09 -0.81 3.73
N ASP A 269 10.85 -0.98 4.16
CA ASP A 269 10.07 -2.16 3.82
C ASP A 269 9.46 -2.03 2.42
N GLU A 270 9.27 -3.14 1.72
CA GLU A 270 8.71 -3.16 0.36
C GLU A 270 9.41 -2.15 -0.59
N ILE A 271 10.74 -2.18 -0.63
CA ILE A 271 11.52 -1.24 -1.45
C ILE A 271 11.18 -1.33 -2.94
N ASP A 272 10.63 -2.44 -3.39
CA ASP A 272 10.15 -2.67 -4.76
C ASP A 272 9.03 -1.70 -5.16
N ALA A 273 8.33 -1.09 -4.21
CA ALA A 273 7.35 -0.03 -4.52
C ALA A 273 8.00 1.19 -5.22
N ILE A 274 9.23 1.56 -4.83
CA ILE A 274 9.97 2.69 -5.41
C ILE A 274 11.12 2.26 -6.32
N GLY A 275 11.69 1.08 -6.05
CA GLY A 275 12.90 0.56 -6.69
C GLY A 275 12.69 -0.20 -8.01
N LYS A 276 11.49 -0.17 -8.60
CA LYS A 276 11.17 -0.93 -9.81
C LYS A 276 11.93 -0.42 -11.03
N SER A 277 12.54 -1.34 -11.80
CA SER A 277 13.27 -1.04 -13.03
C SER A 277 12.39 -0.42 -14.12
N ARG A 278 12.94 0.51 -14.91
CA ARG A 278 12.30 1.17 -16.05
C ARG A 278 11.79 0.20 -17.11
N ALA A 279 12.49 -0.92 -17.30
CA ALA A 279 12.14 -1.93 -18.30
C ALA A 279 10.83 -2.71 -17.99
N ALA A 280 10.32 -2.63 -16.77
CA ALA A 280 9.16 -3.38 -16.30
C ALA A 280 7.83 -2.58 -16.33
N GLY A 281 7.82 -1.34 -16.79
CA GLY A 281 6.64 -0.47 -16.81
C GLY A 281 6.38 0.10 -18.19
N GLY A 282 5.21 -0.24 -18.78
CA GLY A 282 4.68 0.49 -19.93
C GLY A 282 4.46 1.97 -19.60
N VAL A 283 4.37 2.81 -20.63
CA VAL A 283 4.20 4.27 -20.54
C VAL A 283 2.90 4.61 -19.78
N VAL A 284 2.99 4.79 -18.46
CA VAL A 284 1.90 5.29 -17.61
C VAL A 284 2.40 6.49 -16.83
N SER A 285 1.64 7.55 -16.86
CA SER A 285 1.88 8.90 -16.33
C SER A 285 2.10 9.01 -14.80
N GLY A 286 2.70 8.03 -14.14
CA GLY A 286 3.03 8.03 -12.71
C GLY A 286 4.48 7.62 -12.43
N ASN A 287 5.31 7.46 -13.46
CA ASN A 287 6.68 6.97 -13.30
C ASN A 287 7.66 8.07 -12.85
N ASP A 288 7.39 9.34 -13.17
CA ASP A 288 8.35 10.44 -12.94
C ASP A 288 8.61 10.68 -11.44
N GLU A 289 7.60 10.56 -10.58
CA GLU A 289 7.76 10.73 -9.14
C GLU A 289 8.55 9.59 -8.52
N ARG A 290 8.23 8.34 -8.90
CA ARG A 290 8.98 7.16 -8.44
C ARG A 290 10.43 7.23 -8.83
N GLU A 291 10.70 7.62 -10.08
CA GLU A 291 12.07 7.77 -10.58
C GLU A 291 12.82 8.87 -9.83
N GLN A 292 12.18 10.01 -9.58
CA GLN A 292 12.78 11.09 -8.81
C GLN A 292 13.07 10.68 -7.37
N THR A 293 12.16 9.93 -6.75
CA THR A 293 12.32 9.38 -5.40
C THR A 293 13.45 8.35 -5.34
N LEU A 294 13.51 7.45 -6.32
CA LEU A 294 14.59 6.47 -6.44
C LEU A 294 15.95 7.18 -6.63
N ASN A 295 16.03 8.14 -7.53
CA ASN A 295 17.27 8.90 -7.76
C ASN A 295 17.71 9.67 -6.50
N GLN A 296 16.77 10.22 -5.71
CA GLN A 296 17.10 10.83 -4.43
C GLN A 296 17.60 9.80 -3.42
N LEU A 297 17.00 8.62 -3.33
CA LEU A 297 17.47 7.52 -2.48
C LEU A 297 18.89 7.11 -2.84
N LEU A 298 19.18 6.92 -4.12
CA LEU A 298 20.52 6.59 -4.61
C LEU A 298 21.53 7.71 -4.25
N ALA A 299 21.16 8.97 -4.43
CA ALA A 299 22.00 10.12 -4.10
C ALA A 299 22.30 10.21 -2.59
N GLU A 300 21.28 9.96 -1.73
CA GLU A 300 21.50 9.92 -0.29
C GLU A 300 22.40 8.77 0.13
N MET A 301 22.25 7.58 -0.47
CA MET A 301 23.12 6.42 -0.19
C MET A 301 24.56 6.67 -0.63
N ASP A 302 24.77 7.30 -1.79
CA ASP A 302 26.12 7.66 -2.26
C ASP A 302 26.76 8.74 -1.38
N GLY A 303 25.97 9.65 -0.83
CA GLY A 303 26.39 10.74 0.06
C GLY A 303 26.80 10.31 1.48
N PHE A 304 26.71 9.02 1.84
CA PHE A 304 27.21 8.51 3.12
C PHE A 304 28.72 8.28 3.07
N GLY A 305 29.43 8.81 4.04
CA GLY A 305 30.88 8.67 4.06
C GLY A 305 31.60 9.26 5.27
N SER A 306 30.90 9.67 6.34
CA SER A 306 31.58 10.08 7.56
C SER A 306 31.89 8.86 8.42
N GLU A 307 33.16 8.55 8.57
CA GLU A 307 33.69 7.42 9.36
C GLU A 307 33.27 7.47 10.85
N ASN A 308 32.83 8.64 11.34
CA ASN A 308 32.56 8.86 12.77
C ASN A 308 31.09 8.71 13.19
N ALA A 309 30.15 8.51 12.27
CA ALA A 309 28.72 8.39 12.61
C ALA A 309 28.00 7.47 11.61
N PRO A 310 28.09 6.15 11.78
CA PRO A 310 27.56 5.19 10.83
C PRO A 310 26.02 5.19 10.82
N VAL A 311 25.46 5.28 9.63
CA VAL A 311 24.04 5.03 9.36
C VAL A 311 23.99 3.85 8.38
N ILE A 312 23.25 2.81 8.73
CA ILE A 312 23.08 1.63 7.86
C ILE A 312 21.65 1.62 7.32
N VAL A 313 21.53 1.37 6.03
CA VAL A 313 20.23 1.23 5.37
C VAL A 313 19.92 -0.27 5.22
N LEU A 314 18.89 -0.74 5.90
CA LEU A 314 18.32 -2.05 5.66
C LEU A 314 17.10 -1.87 4.74
N ALA A 315 16.96 -2.69 3.72
CA ALA A 315 15.75 -2.72 2.92
C ALA A 315 15.21 -4.14 2.83
N ALA A 316 13.90 -4.28 2.67
CA ALA A 316 13.27 -5.59 2.47
C ALA A 316 12.47 -5.62 1.16
N THR A 317 12.53 -6.75 0.46
CA THR A 317 11.70 -7.02 -0.71
C THR A 317 11.32 -8.49 -0.80
N ASN A 318 10.16 -8.75 -1.37
CA ASN A 318 9.74 -10.09 -1.76
C ASN A 318 10.05 -10.39 -3.24
N ARG A 319 10.48 -9.36 -4.01
CA ARG A 319 10.63 -9.42 -5.45
C ARG A 319 11.92 -8.74 -5.91
N PRO A 320 13.08 -9.32 -5.60
CA PRO A 320 14.37 -8.73 -5.96
C PRO A 320 14.56 -8.58 -7.48
N GLU A 321 13.87 -9.42 -8.27
CA GLU A 321 13.96 -9.46 -9.75
C GLU A 321 13.44 -8.20 -10.44
N ILE A 322 12.58 -7.42 -9.77
CA ILE A 322 12.02 -6.19 -10.36
C ILE A 322 12.79 -4.93 -9.99
N LEU A 323 13.77 -5.06 -9.08
CA LEU A 323 14.54 -3.90 -8.61
C LEU A 323 15.48 -3.35 -9.70
N ASP A 324 15.67 -2.04 -9.67
CA ASP A 324 16.64 -1.39 -10.56
C ASP A 324 18.06 -1.84 -10.21
N PRO A 325 18.84 -2.33 -11.19
CA PRO A 325 20.24 -2.75 -10.97
C PRO A 325 21.12 -1.68 -10.35
N ALA A 326 20.76 -0.41 -10.47
CA ALA A 326 21.48 0.69 -9.84
C ALA A 326 21.46 0.61 -8.30
N LEU A 327 20.42 0.03 -7.71
CA LEU A 327 20.33 -0.19 -6.26
C LEU A 327 21.37 -1.20 -5.76
N MET A 328 21.75 -2.16 -6.62
CA MET A 328 22.62 -3.29 -6.28
C MET A 328 24.11 -2.99 -6.50
N ARG A 329 24.46 -1.75 -6.89
CA ARG A 329 25.85 -1.37 -7.12
C ARG A 329 26.61 -1.21 -5.80
N PRO A 330 27.94 -1.51 -5.80
CA PRO A 330 28.78 -1.30 -4.62
C PRO A 330 28.64 0.12 -4.03
N GLY A 331 28.53 0.20 -2.71
CA GLY A 331 28.29 1.46 -1.99
C GLY A 331 26.82 1.80 -1.79
N ARG A 332 25.89 0.92 -2.24
CA ARG A 332 24.44 1.01 -2.03
C ARG A 332 23.96 -0.26 -1.30
N PHE A 333 23.10 -1.09 -1.90
CA PHE A 333 22.77 -2.41 -1.35
C PHE A 333 23.76 -3.45 -1.87
N ASP A 334 24.95 -3.41 -1.33
CA ASP A 334 26.07 -4.25 -1.75
C ASP A 334 26.08 -5.63 -1.07
N ARG A 335 25.27 -5.81 -0.03
CA ARG A 335 25.05 -7.11 0.62
C ARG A 335 23.57 -7.51 0.50
N GLN A 336 23.34 -8.76 0.13
CA GLN A 336 22.02 -9.37 0.11
C GLN A 336 21.96 -10.49 1.12
N VAL A 337 20.94 -10.48 1.98
CA VAL A 337 20.69 -11.52 2.98
C VAL A 337 19.39 -12.23 2.63
N LEU A 338 19.49 -13.53 2.38
CA LEU A 338 18.33 -14.36 2.11
C LEU A 338 17.63 -14.74 3.41
N VAL A 339 16.36 -14.37 3.52
CA VAL A 339 15.48 -14.74 4.65
C VAL A 339 14.43 -15.70 4.10
N ASP A 340 14.77 -16.98 4.03
CA ASP A 340 13.95 -18.00 3.40
C ASP A 340 12.90 -18.57 4.38
N LYS A 341 12.07 -19.47 3.88
CA LYS A 341 11.15 -20.25 4.71
C LYS A 341 11.94 -21.16 5.66
N PRO A 342 11.44 -21.36 6.90
CA PRO A 342 12.16 -22.14 7.88
C PRO A 342 12.19 -23.63 7.50
N ASP A 343 13.30 -24.29 7.76
CA ASP A 343 13.44 -25.73 7.74
C ASP A 343 12.63 -26.40 8.86
N PHE A 344 12.68 -27.72 8.97
CA PHE A 344 11.93 -28.45 10.00
C PHE A 344 12.29 -27.98 11.42
N ASN A 345 13.57 -27.83 11.74
CA ASN A 345 14.02 -27.41 13.06
C ASN A 345 13.62 -25.97 13.34
N GLY A 346 13.78 -25.08 12.36
CA GLY A 346 13.34 -23.69 12.44
C GLY A 346 11.84 -23.58 12.68
N ARG A 347 11.00 -24.43 12.04
CA ARG A 347 9.56 -24.46 12.31
C ARG A 347 9.25 -24.87 13.75
N VAL A 348 9.93 -25.89 14.27
CA VAL A 348 9.75 -26.30 15.68
C VAL A 348 10.12 -25.17 16.63
N GLU A 349 11.22 -24.46 16.37
CA GLU A 349 11.64 -23.33 17.20
C GLU A 349 10.69 -22.14 17.10
N ILE A 350 10.24 -21.79 15.90
CA ILE A 350 9.23 -20.73 15.69
C ILE A 350 7.94 -21.07 16.44
N LEU A 351 7.47 -22.31 16.35
CA LEU A 351 6.31 -22.76 17.12
C LEU A 351 6.53 -22.61 18.62
N LYS A 352 7.72 -22.98 19.15
CA LYS A 352 8.08 -22.78 20.57
C LYS A 352 8.06 -21.32 20.99
N VAL A 353 8.45 -20.39 20.11
CA VAL A 353 8.37 -18.95 20.41
C VAL A 353 6.92 -18.49 20.50
N HIS A 354 6.08 -18.89 19.55
CA HIS A 354 4.68 -18.41 19.49
C HIS A 354 3.76 -19.05 20.52
N ILE A 355 4.11 -20.21 21.10
CA ILE A 355 3.34 -20.82 22.20
C ILE A 355 3.63 -20.15 23.56
N LYS A 356 4.66 -19.29 23.68
CA LYS A 356 4.90 -18.55 24.91
C LYS A 356 3.69 -17.70 25.26
N GLY A 357 2.91 -18.08 26.24
CA GLY A 357 1.67 -17.41 26.63
C GLY A 357 0.38 -18.13 26.21
N VAL A 358 0.48 -19.24 25.48
CA VAL A 358 -0.65 -20.12 25.17
C VAL A 358 -0.65 -21.30 26.15
N LYS A 359 -1.80 -21.60 26.75
CA LYS A 359 -1.94 -22.78 27.62
C LYS A 359 -2.11 -24.03 26.77
N LEU A 360 -1.12 -24.91 26.80
CA LEU A 360 -1.13 -26.18 26.06
C LEU A 360 -1.48 -27.33 26.98
N ALA A 361 -2.21 -28.30 26.46
CA ALA A 361 -2.43 -29.59 27.10
C ALA A 361 -1.18 -30.50 26.94
N ASN A 362 -1.09 -31.54 27.77
CA ASN A 362 0.07 -32.44 27.77
C ASN A 362 0.18 -33.33 26.52
N ASP A 363 -0.86 -33.42 25.70
CA ASP A 363 -0.90 -34.21 24.47
C ASP A 363 -0.28 -33.51 23.26
N VAL A 364 0.20 -32.26 23.42
CA VAL A 364 0.69 -31.44 22.30
C VAL A 364 2.10 -31.87 21.90
N ASN A 365 2.23 -32.28 20.64
CA ASN A 365 3.49 -32.59 19.98
C ASN A 365 3.79 -31.55 18.88
N LEU A 366 4.71 -30.62 19.14
CA LEU A 366 5.10 -29.57 18.20
C LEU A 366 5.87 -30.10 16.99
N GLN A 367 6.59 -31.22 17.14
CA GLN A 367 7.29 -31.84 16.02
C GLN A 367 6.33 -32.36 14.97
N GLU A 368 5.20 -32.96 15.39
CA GLU A 368 4.15 -33.38 14.48
C GLU A 368 3.53 -32.18 13.75
N VAL A 369 3.28 -31.08 14.48
CA VAL A 369 2.77 -29.85 13.85
C VAL A 369 3.79 -29.29 12.84
N ALA A 370 5.09 -29.29 13.17
CA ALA A 370 6.14 -28.83 12.28
C ALA A 370 6.25 -29.70 11.01
N LYS A 371 6.01 -31.03 11.10
CA LYS A 371 5.91 -31.90 9.93
C LYS A 371 4.75 -31.50 9.03
N LEU A 372 3.57 -31.29 9.60
CA LEU A 372 2.34 -30.92 8.86
C LEU A 372 2.42 -29.52 8.22
N THR A 373 3.38 -28.68 8.63
CA THR A 373 3.51 -27.30 8.18
C THR A 373 4.71 -27.08 7.27
N ALA A 374 5.16 -28.13 6.56
CA ALA A 374 6.23 -28.02 5.58
C ALA A 374 5.91 -26.94 4.52
N GLY A 375 6.91 -26.09 4.22
CA GLY A 375 6.77 -25.01 3.24
C GLY A 375 6.00 -23.76 3.70
N LEU A 376 5.52 -23.71 4.95
CA LEU A 376 4.89 -22.51 5.52
C LEU A 376 5.93 -21.52 6.06
N ALA A 377 5.60 -20.24 6.02
CA ALA A 377 6.44 -19.18 6.57
C ALA A 377 6.20 -18.97 8.08
N GLY A 378 7.06 -18.22 8.75
CA GLY A 378 6.95 -17.95 10.19
C GLY A 378 5.62 -17.27 10.58
N ALA A 379 5.13 -16.37 9.75
CA ALA A 379 3.84 -15.70 9.96
C ALA A 379 2.65 -16.68 9.90
N ASP A 380 2.72 -17.70 9.02
CA ASP A 380 1.69 -18.73 8.91
C ASP A 380 1.67 -19.58 10.17
N LEU A 381 2.84 -19.96 10.69
CA LEU A 381 2.98 -20.72 11.94
C LEU A 381 2.44 -19.95 13.15
N ALA A 382 2.71 -18.65 13.23
CA ALA A 382 2.14 -17.77 14.25
C ALA A 382 0.61 -17.74 14.18
N ASN A 383 0.07 -17.64 12.97
CA ASN A 383 -1.37 -17.64 12.74
C ASN A 383 -2.01 -18.97 13.12
N ILE A 384 -1.36 -20.11 12.83
CA ILE A 384 -1.83 -21.46 13.22
C ILE A 384 -1.96 -21.56 14.74
N ILE A 385 -0.97 -21.12 15.50
CA ILE A 385 -1.04 -21.13 16.97
C ILE A 385 -2.19 -20.27 17.48
N ASN A 386 -2.35 -19.07 16.91
CA ASN A 386 -3.46 -18.18 17.27
C ASN A 386 -4.83 -18.80 16.94
N GLU A 387 -4.98 -19.38 15.75
CA GLU A 387 -6.24 -20.05 15.35
C GLU A 387 -6.53 -21.26 16.23
N ALA A 388 -5.54 -22.04 16.62
CA ALA A 388 -5.70 -23.15 17.56
C ALA A 388 -6.20 -22.68 18.93
N ALA A 389 -5.69 -21.56 19.43
CA ALA A 389 -6.16 -20.96 20.67
C ALA A 389 -7.60 -20.45 20.55
N LEU A 390 -7.96 -19.84 19.42
CA LEU A 390 -9.33 -19.41 19.13
C LEU A 390 -10.30 -20.61 19.05
N LEU A 391 -9.87 -21.73 18.44
CA LEU A 391 -10.64 -22.97 18.37
C LEU A 391 -10.88 -23.56 19.76
N ALA A 392 -9.86 -23.63 20.60
CA ALA A 392 -10.00 -24.09 21.98
C ALA A 392 -11.00 -23.22 22.76
N GLY A 393 -10.93 -21.89 22.59
CA GLY A 393 -11.87 -20.95 23.19
C GLY A 393 -13.30 -21.15 22.71
N ARG A 394 -13.54 -21.33 21.41
CA ARG A 394 -14.88 -21.65 20.85
C ARG A 394 -15.48 -22.94 21.40
N ASN A 395 -14.63 -23.91 21.69
CA ASN A 395 -15.02 -25.19 22.25
C ASN A 395 -15.07 -25.18 23.79
N ASN A 396 -14.99 -24.00 24.43
CA ASN A 396 -14.97 -23.83 25.88
C ASN A 396 -13.89 -24.67 26.59
N GLN A 397 -12.78 -24.95 25.91
CA GLN A 397 -11.64 -25.65 26.49
C GLN A 397 -10.72 -24.65 27.20
N LYS A 398 -10.07 -25.09 28.29
CA LYS A 398 -9.13 -24.26 29.06
C LYS A 398 -7.71 -24.28 28.52
N GLU A 399 -7.41 -25.25 27.65
CA GLU A 399 -6.09 -25.53 27.10
C GLU A 399 -6.22 -25.94 25.64
N VAL A 400 -5.18 -25.63 24.86
CA VAL A 400 -5.06 -26.02 23.46
C VAL A 400 -4.56 -27.46 23.39
N LYS A 401 -5.32 -28.36 22.78
CA LYS A 401 -4.98 -29.76 22.55
C LYS A 401 -4.38 -29.96 21.16
N GLN A 402 -3.71 -31.11 20.93
CA GLN A 402 -3.15 -31.48 19.63
C GLN A 402 -4.19 -31.39 18.50
N GLN A 403 -5.45 -31.79 18.77
CA GLN A 403 -6.52 -31.72 17.79
C GLN A 403 -6.82 -30.28 17.31
N HIS A 404 -6.74 -29.28 18.19
CA HIS A 404 -6.95 -27.88 17.81
C HIS A 404 -5.83 -27.38 16.89
N LEU A 405 -4.58 -27.82 17.12
CA LEU A 405 -3.45 -27.50 16.27
C LEU A 405 -3.59 -28.13 14.89
N LYS A 406 -3.93 -29.42 14.83
CA LYS A 406 -4.20 -30.10 13.55
C LYS A 406 -5.30 -29.42 12.75
N GLU A 407 -6.42 -29.09 13.38
CA GLU A 407 -7.52 -28.36 12.73
C GLU A 407 -7.09 -26.94 12.29
N ALA A 408 -6.27 -26.24 13.07
CA ALA A 408 -5.74 -24.94 12.70
C ALA A 408 -4.79 -25.02 11.50
N VAL A 409 -3.95 -26.06 11.41
CA VAL A 409 -3.11 -26.33 10.24
C VAL A 409 -3.97 -26.57 9.00
N GLU A 410 -4.99 -27.43 9.11
CA GLU A 410 -5.92 -27.69 8.00
C GLU A 410 -6.66 -26.43 7.53
N ARG A 411 -7.05 -25.55 8.46
CA ARG A 411 -7.64 -24.26 8.12
C ARG A 411 -6.67 -23.32 7.43
N GLY A 412 -5.42 -23.34 7.85
CA GLY A 412 -4.35 -22.55 7.23
C GLY A 412 -4.06 -22.96 5.79
N ILE A 413 -4.08 -24.27 5.52
CA ILE A 413 -3.74 -24.84 4.19
C ILE A 413 -4.97 -24.87 3.27
N ALA A 414 -6.09 -25.48 3.75
CA ALA A 414 -7.28 -25.75 2.94
C ALA A 414 -8.40 -24.72 3.12
N GLY A 415 -8.27 -23.81 4.07
CA GLY A 415 -9.29 -22.82 4.39
C GLY A 415 -10.38 -23.33 5.35
N LEU A 416 -11.36 -22.46 5.62
CA LEU A 416 -12.47 -22.78 6.54
C LEU A 416 -13.41 -23.82 5.96
N GLU A 417 -13.82 -24.76 6.81
CA GLU A 417 -14.86 -25.74 6.50
C GLU A 417 -16.22 -25.06 6.25
N LYS A 418 -16.86 -25.39 5.13
CA LYS A 418 -18.17 -24.84 4.73
C LYS A 418 -19.31 -25.76 5.13
N LYS A 419 -19.66 -25.79 6.40
CA LYS A 419 -20.79 -26.62 6.93
C LYS A 419 -22.15 -26.29 6.31
N SER A 420 -22.34 -25.09 5.76
CA SER A 420 -23.58 -24.64 5.14
C SER A 420 -23.73 -25.05 3.67
N ARG A 421 -22.67 -25.47 2.99
CA ARG A 421 -22.69 -25.84 1.59
C ARG A 421 -23.18 -27.29 1.47
N ARG A 422 -24.44 -27.47 1.15
CA ARG A 422 -25.00 -28.80 0.83
C ARG A 422 -24.53 -29.19 -0.56
N ILE A 423 -23.62 -30.15 -0.64
CA ILE A 423 -23.25 -30.83 -1.88
C ILE A 423 -24.35 -31.81 -2.23
N SER A 424 -24.72 -31.87 -3.50
CA SER A 424 -25.70 -32.92 -3.95
C SER A 424 -25.08 -34.31 -3.77
N PRO A 425 -25.91 -35.36 -3.55
CA PRO A 425 -25.39 -36.73 -3.44
C PRO A 425 -24.58 -37.16 -4.68
N LYS A 426 -24.94 -36.65 -5.88
CA LYS A 426 -24.21 -36.91 -7.10
C LYS A 426 -22.82 -36.28 -7.06
N GLU A 427 -22.70 -35.00 -6.67
CA GLU A 427 -21.42 -34.33 -6.52
C GLU A 427 -20.56 -34.93 -5.40
N LYS A 428 -21.18 -35.30 -4.26
CA LYS A 428 -20.47 -35.98 -3.16
C LYS A 428 -19.84 -37.29 -3.65
N LYS A 429 -20.56 -38.03 -4.54
CA LYS A 429 -20.03 -39.23 -5.16
C LYS A 429 -18.81 -38.94 -6.06
N ILE A 430 -18.91 -37.93 -6.92
CA ILE A 430 -17.82 -37.55 -7.81
C ILE A 430 -16.56 -37.18 -7.00
N VAL A 431 -16.73 -36.32 -5.97
CA VAL A 431 -15.63 -35.92 -5.12
C VAL A 431 -15.01 -37.11 -4.36
N ALA A 432 -15.81 -38.03 -3.86
CA ALA A 432 -15.31 -39.21 -3.14
C ALA A 432 -14.42 -40.09 -4.01
N TYR A 433 -14.80 -40.34 -5.26
CA TYR A 433 -13.96 -41.08 -6.21
C TYR A 433 -12.71 -40.31 -6.61
N HIS A 434 -12.87 -39.02 -6.85
CA HIS A 434 -11.77 -38.14 -7.20
C HIS A 434 -10.67 -38.14 -6.12
N GLU A 435 -11.02 -37.87 -4.87
CA GLU A 435 -10.07 -37.85 -3.75
C GLU A 435 -9.49 -39.25 -3.45
N SER A 436 -10.33 -40.30 -3.59
CA SER A 436 -9.81 -41.67 -3.46
C SER A 436 -8.81 -42.03 -4.54
N GLY A 437 -8.98 -41.50 -5.77
CA GLY A 437 -8.03 -41.68 -6.84
C GLY A 437 -6.66 -41.06 -6.52
N HIS A 438 -6.65 -39.81 -6.06
CA HIS A 438 -5.41 -39.17 -5.60
C HIS A 438 -4.74 -39.97 -4.47
N ALA A 439 -5.53 -40.43 -3.49
CA ALA A 439 -5.02 -41.15 -2.33
C ALA A 439 -4.36 -42.49 -2.71
N VAL A 440 -5.01 -43.30 -3.53
CA VAL A 440 -4.49 -44.61 -3.95
C VAL A 440 -3.20 -44.43 -4.76
N ILE A 441 -3.20 -43.54 -5.75
CA ILE A 441 -2.00 -43.27 -6.57
C ILE A 441 -0.84 -42.74 -5.70
N SER A 442 -1.16 -41.87 -4.73
CA SER A 442 -0.13 -41.33 -3.82
C SER A 442 0.52 -42.40 -2.95
N GLU A 443 -0.21 -43.40 -2.45
CA GLU A 443 0.35 -44.47 -1.62
C GLU A 443 1.07 -45.58 -2.43
N MET A 444 0.81 -45.66 -3.75
CA MET A 444 1.34 -46.72 -4.62
C MET A 444 2.46 -46.27 -5.54
N THR A 445 2.69 -44.95 -5.69
CA THR A 445 3.70 -44.45 -6.63
C THR A 445 4.98 -44.05 -5.87
N LYS A 446 6.09 -44.70 -6.19
CA LYS A 446 7.40 -44.41 -5.56
C LYS A 446 7.83 -42.96 -5.85
N GLY A 447 8.20 -42.23 -4.80
CA GLY A 447 8.61 -40.84 -4.88
C GLY A 447 7.46 -39.84 -4.64
N SER A 448 6.23 -40.32 -4.46
CA SER A 448 5.10 -39.46 -4.05
C SER A 448 5.10 -39.17 -2.54
N ALA A 449 4.40 -38.10 -2.16
CA ALA A 449 4.19 -37.78 -0.75
C ALA A 449 3.08 -38.66 -0.14
N ARG A 450 3.22 -39.02 1.16
CA ARG A 450 2.24 -39.86 1.85
C ARG A 450 0.94 -39.14 2.11
N VAL A 451 -0.16 -39.91 2.01
CA VAL A 451 -1.47 -39.46 2.40
C VAL A 451 -1.57 -39.38 3.93
N ASN A 452 -1.91 -38.23 4.42
CA ASN A 452 -2.20 -38.01 5.82
C ASN A 452 -3.72 -38.11 6.10
N LYS A 453 -4.53 -37.53 5.20
CA LYS A 453 -5.97 -37.46 5.35
C LYS A 453 -6.65 -37.28 4.00
N VAL A 454 -7.80 -37.92 3.83
CA VAL A 454 -8.71 -37.71 2.70
C VAL A 454 -10.03 -37.17 3.24
N SER A 455 -10.55 -36.11 2.67
CA SER A 455 -11.79 -35.45 3.11
C SER A 455 -12.64 -35.01 1.92
N ILE A 456 -13.93 -35.27 2.03
CA ILE A 456 -14.95 -34.81 1.07
C ILE A 456 -15.78 -33.64 1.62
N ILE A 457 -15.31 -33.03 2.70
CA ILE A 457 -15.89 -31.82 3.27
C ILE A 457 -15.38 -30.59 2.51
N PRO A 458 -16.27 -29.74 1.97
CA PRO A 458 -15.85 -28.56 1.24
C PRO A 458 -15.11 -27.57 2.13
N ARG A 459 -13.97 -27.09 1.63
CA ARG A 459 -13.18 -26.04 2.30
C ARG A 459 -12.85 -24.89 1.34
N GLY A 460 -12.56 -23.73 1.89
CA GLY A 460 -12.11 -22.57 1.11
C GLY A 460 -13.12 -22.09 0.06
N MET A 461 -12.66 -21.50 -1.03
CA MET A 461 -13.53 -20.93 -2.06
C MET A 461 -13.94 -21.93 -3.14
N VAL A 462 -13.11 -22.91 -3.47
CA VAL A 462 -13.29 -23.77 -4.66
C VAL A 462 -13.24 -25.27 -4.33
N ALA A 463 -12.47 -25.70 -3.33
CA ALA A 463 -12.27 -27.11 -3.05
C ALA A 463 -13.55 -27.78 -2.50
N LEU A 464 -14.04 -28.82 -3.18
CA LEU A 464 -15.16 -29.65 -2.77
C LEU A 464 -14.72 -30.83 -1.89
N GLY A 465 -13.45 -31.25 -2.01
CA GLY A 465 -12.74 -32.20 -1.20
C GLY A 465 -11.25 -31.86 -1.18
N TYR A 466 -10.45 -32.61 -0.47
CA TYR A 466 -8.99 -32.50 -0.52
C TYR A 466 -8.32 -33.76 0.02
N THR A 467 -7.22 -34.12 -0.59
CA THR A 467 -6.28 -35.12 -0.09
C THR A 467 -5.06 -34.39 0.45
N LEU A 468 -4.84 -34.49 1.76
CA LEU A 468 -3.70 -33.86 2.41
C LEU A 468 -2.49 -34.81 2.35
N ASN A 469 -1.52 -34.47 1.54
CA ASN A 469 -0.24 -35.14 1.44
C ASN A 469 0.81 -34.36 2.21
N THR A 470 1.60 -35.00 3.03
CA THR A 470 2.64 -34.36 3.82
C THR A 470 4.01 -34.84 3.32
N PRO A 471 4.84 -33.97 2.76
CA PRO A 471 6.24 -34.34 2.46
C PRO A 471 6.96 -34.63 3.79
N GLU A 472 7.72 -35.72 3.84
CA GLU A 472 8.44 -36.11 5.06
C GLU A 472 9.61 -35.17 5.38
N GLU A 473 10.20 -34.53 4.36
CA GLU A 473 11.34 -33.61 4.48
C GLU A 473 11.21 -32.38 3.56
N ASN A 474 11.99 -31.35 3.84
CA ASN A 474 12.14 -30.21 2.92
C ASN A 474 13.04 -30.66 1.75
N LYS A 475 12.43 -31.04 0.62
CA LYS A 475 13.19 -31.40 -0.58
C LYS A 475 13.57 -30.14 -1.36
N TYR A 476 14.89 -29.94 -1.52
CA TYR A 476 15.43 -28.85 -2.35
C TYR A 476 15.70 -29.29 -3.79
N LEU A 477 15.85 -30.58 -4.04
CA LEU A 477 16.09 -31.17 -5.35
C LEU A 477 15.06 -32.27 -5.60
N MET A 478 14.42 -32.24 -6.74
CA MET A 478 13.49 -33.28 -7.20
C MET A 478 14.12 -34.06 -8.36
N GLN A 479 14.06 -35.37 -8.27
CA GLN A 479 14.51 -36.25 -9.34
C GLN A 479 13.41 -36.44 -10.38
N LYS A 480 13.77 -36.86 -11.60
CA LYS A 480 12.81 -37.06 -12.69
C LYS A 480 11.66 -37.99 -12.30
N HIS A 481 11.96 -39.08 -11.58
CA HIS A 481 10.91 -40.04 -11.18
C HIS A 481 9.93 -39.45 -10.15
N GLU A 482 10.40 -38.53 -9.29
CA GLU A 482 9.54 -37.86 -8.31
C GLU A 482 8.59 -36.87 -8.98
N LEU A 483 9.07 -36.13 -10.01
CA LEU A 483 8.22 -35.26 -10.81
C LEU A 483 7.15 -36.07 -11.57
N ILE A 484 7.52 -37.26 -12.09
CA ILE A 484 6.56 -38.16 -12.73
C ILE A 484 5.54 -38.69 -11.72
N ALA A 485 6.01 -39.03 -10.50
CA ALA A 485 5.11 -39.46 -9.43
C ALA A 485 4.09 -38.37 -9.04
N GLU A 486 4.54 -37.12 -8.97
CA GLU A 486 3.64 -35.99 -8.72
C GLU A 486 2.59 -35.82 -9.84
N ILE A 487 3.01 -36.01 -11.11
CA ILE A 487 2.09 -35.99 -12.25
C ILE A 487 1.06 -37.11 -12.14
N ASP A 488 1.49 -38.33 -11.78
CA ASP A 488 0.57 -39.47 -11.59
C ASP A 488 -0.47 -39.20 -10.51
N VAL A 489 -0.05 -38.67 -9.36
CA VAL A 489 -0.94 -38.29 -8.27
C VAL A 489 -1.96 -37.24 -8.75
N LEU A 490 -1.51 -36.19 -9.47
CA LEU A 490 -2.39 -35.16 -10.01
C LEU A 490 -3.41 -35.72 -11.02
N LEU A 491 -3.02 -36.71 -11.81
CA LEU A 491 -3.93 -37.37 -12.76
C LEU A 491 -4.92 -38.34 -12.06
N GLY A 492 -4.63 -38.75 -10.81
CA GLY A 492 -5.40 -39.74 -10.06
C GLY A 492 -6.89 -39.43 -9.96
N GLY A 493 -7.24 -38.17 -9.60
CA GLY A 493 -8.63 -37.74 -9.48
C GLY A 493 -9.41 -37.83 -10.79
N ARG A 494 -8.85 -37.31 -11.91
CA ARG A 494 -9.45 -37.39 -13.24
C ARG A 494 -9.59 -38.83 -13.72
N ALA A 495 -8.59 -39.65 -13.49
CA ALA A 495 -8.61 -41.04 -13.88
C ALA A 495 -9.64 -41.85 -13.10
N ALA A 496 -9.82 -41.55 -11.81
CA ALA A 496 -10.86 -42.18 -10.99
C ALA A 496 -12.27 -41.80 -11.48
N GLU A 497 -12.53 -40.53 -11.81
CA GLU A 497 -13.82 -40.13 -12.41
C GLU A 497 -14.11 -40.95 -13.68
N ASP A 498 -13.13 -41.09 -14.57
CA ASP A 498 -13.28 -41.82 -15.83
C ASP A 498 -13.50 -43.33 -15.66
N VAL A 499 -12.80 -43.98 -14.70
CA VAL A 499 -12.90 -45.43 -14.44
C VAL A 499 -14.22 -45.80 -13.76
N PHE A 500 -14.68 -44.97 -12.80
CA PHE A 500 -15.80 -45.37 -11.91
C PHE A 500 -17.15 -44.73 -12.26
N LEU A 501 -17.10 -43.56 -12.95
CA LEU A 501 -18.32 -42.80 -13.24
C LEU A 501 -18.65 -42.74 -14.73
N GLU A 502 -17.72 -43.18 -15.59
CA GLU A 502 -17.81 -43.12 -17.05
C GLU A 502 -18.06 -41.67 -17.58
N GLU A 503 -18.03 -40.69 -16.69
CA GLU A 503 -18.20 -39.26 -16.97
C GLU A 503 -17.11 -38.47 -16.26
N ILE A 504 -16.58 -37.43 -16.93
CA ILE A 504 -15.55 -36.55 -16.38
C ILE A 504 -16.15 -35.21 -15.97
N SER A 505 -15.64 -34.62 -14.89
CA SER A 505 -16.10 -33.34 -14.35
C SER A 505 -15.08 -32.21 -14.58
N THR A 506 -15.46 -30.98 -14.26
CA THR A 506 -14.56 -29.83 -14.27
C THR A 506 -13.65 -29.77 -13.02
N GLY A 507 -13.82 -30.68 -12.06
CA GLY A 507 -13.11 -30.69 -10.77
C GLY A 507 -11.60 -30.78 -10.91
N ALA A 508 -11.12 -31.56 -11.88
CA ALA A 508 -9.70 -31.80 -12.11
C ALA A 508 -8.95 -30.68 -12.88
N SER A 509 -9.57 -29.50 -13.07
CA SER A 509 -8.94 -28.44 -13.90
C SER A 509 -7.60 -27.94 -13.33
N ASN A 510 -7.51 -27.76 -12.03
CA ASN A 510 -6.27 -27.32 -11.35
C ASN A 510 -5.19 -28.40 -11.40
N ASP A 511 -5.56 -29.67 -11.21
CA ASP A 511 -4.63 -30.80 -11.24
C ASP A 511 -4.01 -30.98 -12.63
N LEU A 512 -4.82 -30.83 -13.69
CA LEU A 512 -4.36 -30.88 -15.07
C LEU A 512 -3.44 -29.69 -15.42
N GLU A 513 -3.74 -28.49 -14.91
CA GLU A 513 -2.90 -27.32 -15.07
C GLU A 513 -1.53 -27.54 -14.41
N ARG A 514 -1.52 -27.98 -13.14
CA ARG A 514 -0.27 -28.28 -12.42
C ARG A 514 0.53 -29.39 -13.06
N ALA A 515 -0.10 -30.49 -13.49
CA ALA A 515 0.58 -31.56 -14.19
C ALA A 515 1.23 -31.07 -15.49
N THR A 516 0.55 -30.22 -16.24
CA THR A 516 1.07 -29.59 -17.45
C THR A 516 2.27 -28.71 -17.14
N ASP A 517 2.20 -27.90 -16.08
CA ASP A 517 3.29 -27.00 -15.68
C ASP A 517 4.54 -27.75 -15.23
N ILE A 518 4.37 -28.87 -14.52
CA ILE A 518 5.50 -29.75 -14.14
C ILE A 518 6.20 -30.27 -15.40
N ILE A 519 5.45 -30.79 -16.38
CA ILE A 519 6.04 -31.32 -17.61
C ILE A 519 6.71 -30.19 -18.43
N LYS A 520 6.10 -29.02 -18.52
CA LYS A 520 6.73 -27.86 -19.14
C LYS A 520 8.07 -27.53 -18.46
N GLY A 521 8.10 -27.53 -17.13
CA GLY A 521 9.35 -27.36 -16.36
C GLY A 521 10.41 -28.39 -16.69
N MET A 522 10.02 -29.68 -16.79
CA MET A 522 10.92 -30.77 -17.17
C MET A 522 11.54 -30.56 -18.56
N VAL A 523 10.77 -30.04 -19.52
CA VAL A 523 11.21 -29.79 -20.89
C VAL A 523 12.01 -28.50 -21.00
N SER A 524 11.47 -27.40 -20.45
CA SER A 524 12.01 -26.05 -20.66
C SER A 524 13.22 -25.72 -19.79
N TYR A 525 13.21 -26.17 -18.52
CA TYR A 525 14.19 -25.71 -17.51
C TYR A 525 15.17 -26.78 -17.05
N TYR A 526 14.71 -28.03 -16.89
CA TYR A 526 15.50 -29.04 -16.21
C TYR A 526 16.27 -29.97 -17.16
N GLY A 527 16.04 -29.86 -18.49
CA GLY A 527 16.69 -30.74 -19.46
C GLY A 527 16.37 -32.23 -19.24
N MET A 528 15.13 -32.54 -18.77
CA MET A 528 14.70 -33.90 -18.42
C MET A 528 13.87 -34.57 -19.51
N SER A 529 13.86 -34.01 -20.72
CA SER A 529 13.11 -34.53 -21.85
C SER A 529 14.01 -34.92 -23.02
N SER A 530 13.49 -35.78 -23.94
CA SER A 530 14.17 -36.11 -25.19
C SER A 530 14.15 -34.95 -26.20
N VAL A 531 13.23 -34.00 -26.07
CA VAL A 531 13.10 -32.84 -26.94
C VAL A 531 14.19 -31.81 -26.71
N SER A 532 14.41 -31.47 -25.44
CA SER A 532 15.43 -30.49 -25.08
C SER A 532 16.81 -31.11 -24.91
N GLY A 533 16.89 -32.43 -24.64
CA GLY A 533 18.14 -33.04 -24.20
C GLY A 533 18.70 -32.32 -22.98
N LEU A 534 19.91 -31.78 -23.10
CA LEU A 534 20.56 -30.96 -22.05
C LEU A 534 20.40 -29.45 -22.28
N MET A 535 19.63 -29.03 -23.28
CA MET A 535 19.40 -27.61 -23.55
C MET A 535 18.34 -27.06 -22.61
N VAL A 536 18.59 -25.86 -22.10
CA VAL A 536 17.58 -25.04 -21.43
C VAL A 536 16.90 -24.20 -22.48
N LEU A 537 15.62 -24.48 -22.76
CA LEU A 537 14.85 -23.82 -23.80
C LEU A 537 14.26 -22.48 -23.34
N GLU A 538 13.89 -22.40 -22.08
CA GLU A 538 13.48 -21.16 -21.43
C GLU A 538 14.40 -20.93 -20.23
N LYS A 539 15.00 -19.75 -20.14
CA LYS A 539 15.75 -19.40 -18.95
C LYS A 539 14.75 -19.16 -17.83
N GLN A 540 14.81 -19.97 -16.78
CA GLN A 540 14.23 -19.58 -15.52
C GLN A 540 14.91 -18.25 -15.18
N ARG A 541 14.20 -17.14 -15.33
CA ARG A 541 14.76 -15.83 -14.98
C ARG A 541 14.94 -15.86 -13.48
N ASN A 542 16.19 -16.15 -13.07
CA ASN A 542 16.56 -16.00 -11.69
C ASN A 542 16.13 -14.63 -11.25
N ALA A 543 15.31 -14.57 -10.21
CA ALA A 543 14.85 -13.36 -9.55
C ALA A 543 15.99 -12.35 -9.30
N PHE A 544 17.24 -12.81 -9.32
CA PHE A 544 18.46 -12.05 -9.07
C PHE A 544 19.06 -11.31 -10.29
N LEU A 545 18.65 -11.61 -11.52
CA LEU A 545 19.33 -11.11 -12.73
C LEU A 545 18.44 -10.25 -13.64
N GLY A 546 17.58 -9.42 -13.06
CA GLY A 546 16.86 -8.32 -13.71
C GLY A 546 16.68 -8.42 -15.24
N GLY A 547 15.68 -9.15 -15.72
CA GLY A 547 15.37 -9.23 -17.14
C GLY A 547 13.92 -8.85 -17.43
N GLY A 548 13.73 -7.84 -18.29
CA GLY A 548 12.46 -7.22 -18.62
C GLY A 548 11.34 -8.17 -19.09
N TYR A 549 10.11 -7.73 -18.91
CA TYR A 549 8.90 -8.37 -19.39
C TYR A 549 8.93 -8.53 -20.91
N GLY A 550 8.92 -9.77 -21.33
CA GLY A 550 8.82 -10.22 -22.69
C GLY A 550 9.46 -11.59 -22.77
N SER A 551 8.67 -12.68 -22.70
CA SER A 551 9.15 -13.99 -23.08
C SER A 551 9.34 -13.98 -24.60
N SER A 552 10.49 -13.49 -25.06
CA SER A 552 10.91 -13.86 -26.42
C SER A 552 11.23 -15.34 -26.35
N ARG A 553 10.45 -16.18 -27.04
CA ARG A 553 10.80 -17.57 -27.26
C ARG A 553 12.19 -17.58 -27.90
N GLU A 554 13.15 -18.21 -27.22
CA GLU A 554 14.52 -18.34 -27.73
C GLU A 554 14.68 -19.62 -28.65
N PHE A 555 13.59 -20.31 -28.94
CA PHE A 555 13.56 -21.54 -29.72
C PHE A 555 12.62 -21.48 -30.93
N SER A 556 12.82 -22.35 -31.92
CA SER A 556 12.06 -22.37 -33.15
C SER A 556 10.62 -22.86 -32.95
N GLU A 557 9.71 -22.51 -33.90
CA GLU A 557 8.34 -23.03 -33.91
C GLU A 557 8.31 -24.57 -34.00
N LYS A 558 9.27 -25.19 -34.68
CA LYS A 558 9.40 -26.64 -34.73
C LYS A 558 9.68 -27.24 -33.36
N THR A 559 10.58 -26.63 -32.56
CA THR A 559 10.85 -27.06 -31.19
C THR A 559 9.61 -26.88 -30.30
N ALA A 560 8.83 -25.81 -30.50
CA ALA A 560 7.57 -25.61 -29.79
C ALA A 560 6.56 -26.73 -30.10
N GLU A 561 6.41 -27.11 -31.35
CA GLU A 561 5.54 -28.23 -31.77
C GLU A 561 5.99 -29.55 -31.14
N GLU A 562 7.30 -29.82 -31.16
CA GLU A 562 7.87 -31.03 -30.54
C GLU A 562 7.63 -31.03 -29.00
N MET A 563 7.72 -29.87 -28.33
CA MET A 563 7.37 -29.73 -26.91
C MET A 563 5.90 -30.03 -26.65
N ASP A 564 4.99 -29.45 -27.43
CA ASP A 564 3.55 -29.66 -27.27
C ASP A 564 3.19 -31.13 -27.47
N LEU A 565 3.78 -31.79 -28.46
CA LEU A 565 3.63 -33.21 -28.68
C LEU A 565 4.18 -34.05 -27.53
N PHE A 566 5.35 -33.71 -27.00
CA PHE A 566 5.95 -34.41 -25.87
C PHE A 566 5.08 -34.31 -24.62
N ILE A 567 4.61 -33.08 -24.29
CA ILE A 567 3.73 -32.83 -23.14
C ILE A 567 2.46 -33.67 -23.28
N LYS A 568 1.80 -33.60 -24.43
CA LYS A 568 0.58 -34.37 -24.73
C LYS A 568 0.81 -35.87 -24.59
N ASN A 569 1.85 -36.40 -25.21
CA ASN A 569 2.14 -37.82 -25.20
C ASN A 569 2.47 -38.34 -23.80
N LEU A 570 3.25 -37.58 -23.02
CA LEU A 570 3.59 -37.95 -21.63
C LEU A 570 2.34 -37.94 -20.75
N LEU A 571 1.47 -36.91 -20.88
CA LEU A 571 0.22 -36.87 -20.13
C LEU A 571 -0.68 -38.07 -20.48
N GLU A 572 -0.82 -38.42 -21.75
CA GLU A 572 -1.60 -39.58 -22.18
C GLU A 572 -1.03 -40.92 -21.71
N GLU A 573 0.30 -41.06 -21.75
CA GLU A 573 1.00 -42.25 -21.26
C GLU A 573 0.76 -42.43 -19.77
N ARG A 574 1.01 -41.36 -18.97
CA ARG A 574 0.81 -41.41 -17.51
C ARG A 574 -0.65 -41.59 -17.14
N TYR A 575 -1.56 -40.96 -17.85
CA TYR A 575 -2.99 -41.14 -17.64
C TYR A 575 -3.46 -42.59 -17.85
N LYS A 576 -2.95 -43.27 -18.90
CA LYS A 576 -3.23 -44.69 -19.12
C LYS A 576 -2.69 -45.55 -17.99
N HIS A 577 -1.46 -45.29 -17.54
CA HIS A 577 -0.85 -46.00 -16.43
C HIS A 577 -1.66 -45.86 -15.14
N VAL A 578 -2.06 -44.62 -14.80
CA VAL A 578 -2.89 -44.31 -13.63
C VAL A 578 -4.26 -45.00 -13.73
N LYS A 579 -4.93 -44.95 -14.88
CA LYS A 579 -6.20 -45.64 -15.11
C LYS A 579 -6.09 -47.16 -14.88
N GLN A 580 -5.02 -47.78 -15.39
CA GLN A 580 -4.78 -49.20 -15.18
C GLN A 580 -4.61 -49.52 -13.71
N THR A 581 -3.79 -48.74 -12.99
CA THR A 581 -3.58 -48.92 -11.54
C THR A 581 -4.89 -48.81 -10.76
N LEU A 582 -5.73 -47.78 -11.04
CA LEU A 582 -7.01 -47.63 -10.36
C LEU A 582 -8.00 -48.73 -10.71
N SER A 583 -7.98 -49.25 -11.94
CA SER A 583 -8.80 -50.38 -12.35
C SER A 583 -8.41 -51.67 -11.63
N ASP A 584 -7.11 -51.91 -11.41
CA ASP A 584 -6.59 -53.06 -10.68
C ASP A 584 -7.04 -53.06 -9.19
N TYR A 585 -7.28 -51.86 -8.60
CA TYR A 585 -7.67 -51.67 -7.18
C TYR A 585 -9.12 -51.19 -7.03
N LYS A 586 -9.99 -51.57 -7.98
CA LYS A 586 -11.38 -51.10 -8.03
C LYS A 586 -12.13 -51.32 -6.72
N GLU A 587 -12.08 -52.54 -6.17
CA GLU A 587 -12.82 -52.89 -4.94
C GLU A 587 -12.30 -52.13 -3.72
N ALA A 588 -10.99 -51.93 -3.60
CA ALA A 588 -10.40 -51.14 -2.53
C ALA A 588 -10.89 -49.67 -2.57
N ILE A 589 -11.00 -49.10 -3.76
CA ILE A 589 -11.52 -47.74 -3.95
C ILE A 589 -13.00 -47.65 -3.60
N GLU A 590 -13.81 -48.67 -3.96
CA GLU A 590 -15.22 -48.72 -3.59
C GLU A 590 -15.43 -48.78 -2.04
N ILE A 591 -14.56 -49.51 -1.32
CA ILE A 591 -14.54 -49.51 0.14
C ILE A 591 -14.22 -48.13 0.70
N MET A 592 -13.17 -47.45 0.16
CA MET A 592 -12.80 -46.10 0.58
C MET A 592 -13.95 -45.12 0.34
N VAL A 593 -14.54 -45.13 -0.83
CA VAL A 593 -15.66 -44.26 -1.18
C VAL A 593 -16.85 -44.48 -0.23
N LYS A 594 -17.18 -45.73 0.11
CA LYS A 594 -18.23 -46.03 1.06
C LYS A 594 -17.91 -45.45 2.44
N GLU A 595 -16.70 -45.64 2.95
CA GLU A 595 -16.28 -45.07 4.22
C GLU A 595 -16.28 -43.52 4.20
N LEU A 596 -15.88 -42.90 3.07
CA LEU A 596 -15.95 -41.44 2.90
C LEU A 596 -17.40 -40.94 2.88
N PHE A 597 -18.34 -41.69 2.32
CA PHE A 597 -19.75 -41.31 2.39
C PHE A 597 -20.30 -41.29 3.81
N ASP A 598 -19.88 -42.26 4.65
CA ASP A 598 -20.37 -42.44 6.00
C ASP A 598 -19.65 -41.49 6.99
N LYS A 599 -18.33 -41.35 6.87
CA LYS A 599 -17.48 -40.63 7.84
C LYS A 599 -17.07 -39.25 7.37
N GLU A 600 -17.24 -38.95 6.07
CA GLU A 600 -16.79 -37.74 5.36
C GLU A 600 -15.26 -37.52 5.37
N VAL A 601 -14.53 -38.24 6.20
CA VAL A 601 -13.07 -38.17 6.38
C VAL A 601 -12.52 -39.54 6.68
N ILE A 602 -11.39 -39.90 6.04
CA ILE A 602 -10.57 -41.07 6.39
C ILE A 602 -9.10 -40.65 6.57
N THR A 603 -8.41 -41.35 7.47
CA THR A 603 -6.96 -41.11 7.71
C THR A 603 -6.12 -41.83 6.68
N GLY A 604 -4.90 -41.38 6.45
CA GLY A 604 -3.95 -42.06 5.56
C GLY A 604 -3.61 -43.48 6.05
N GLU A 605 -3.59 -43.71 7.38
CA GLU A 605 -3.45 -45.05 7.95
C GLU A 605 -4.56 -45.97 7.47
N ARG A 606 -5.80 -45.50 7.51
CA ARG A 606 -6.94 -46.30 7.05
C ARG A 606 -6.92 -46.57 5.55
N VAL A 607 -6.43 -45.59 4.77
CA VAL A 607 -6.21 -45.80 3.32
C VAL A 607 -5.22 -46.95 3.09
N ARG A 608 -4.11 -46.97 3.77
CA ARG A 608 -3.11 -48.04 3.67
C ARG A 608 -3.65 -49.39 4.15
N GLU A 609 -4.42 -49.42 5.25
CA GLU A 609 -5.07 -50.62 5.71
C GLU A 609 -5.99 -51.23 4.65
N ILE A 610 -6.87 -50.41 4.04
CA ILE A 610 -7.80 -50.86 3.00
C ILE A 610 -7.06 -51.45 1.79
N ILE A 611 -5.97 -50.77 1.35
CA ILE A 611 -5.12 -51.27 0.25
C ILE A 611 -4.48 -52.60 0.63
N SER A 612 -3.89 -52.69 1.84
CA SER A 612 -3.23 -53.92 2.32
C SER A 612 -4.21 -55.07 2.49
N GLU A 613 -5.40 -54.81 3.07
CA GLU A 613 -6.47 -55.80 3.20
C GLU A 613 -6.90 -56.36 1.83
N TYR A 614 -7.01 -55.48 0.83
CA TYR A 614 -7.34 -55.87 -0.54
C TYR A 614 -6.23 -56.71 -1.20
N GLU A 615 -4.95 -56.30 -1.07
CA GLU A 615 -3.79 -57.01 -1.63
C GLU A 615 -3.69 -58.44 -1.03
N VAL A 616 -3.86 -58.58 0.29
CA VAL A 616 -3.85 -59.88 0.97
C VAL A 616 -5.03 -60.77 0.51
N ALA A 617 -6.25 -60.21 0.42
CA ALA A 617 -7.44 -60.94 0.00
C ALA A 617 -7.33 -61.48 -1.44
N ASN A 618 -6.63 -60.79 -2.31
CA ASN A 618 -6.48 -61.15 -3.73
C ASN A 618 -5.12 -61.82 -4.04
N ASN A 619 -4.31 -62.15 -3.02
CA ASN A 619 -2.96 -62.67 -3.19
C ASN A 619 -2.07 -61.88 -4.14
N LEU A 620 -2.16 -60.56 -4.07
CA LEU A 620 -1.34 -59.63 -4.84
C LEU A 620 -0.02 -59.33 -4.09
N GLU A 621 1.07 -59.13 -4.85
CA GLU A 621 2.28 -58.53 -4.25
C GLU A 621 1.95 -57.11 -3.79
N SER A 622 2.41 -56.74 -2.59
CA SER A 622 2.15 -55.42 -2.08
C SER A 622 2.84 -54.35 -2.96
N ARG A 623 2.03 -53.43 -3.46
CA ARG A 623 2.49 -52.23 -4.17
C ARG A 623 2.58 -51.02 -3.24
N LEU A 624 2.12 -51.18 -1.96
CA LEU A 624 2.32 -50.15 -0.95
C LEU A 624 3.82 -49.90 -0.72
N ILE A 625 4.21 -48.64 -0.77
CA ILE A 625 5.60 -48.25 -0.58
C ILE A 625 5.96 -48.37 0.90
N PRO A 626 6.99 -49.15 1.27
CA PRO A 626 7.45 -49.28 2.65
C PRO A 626 7.85 -47.94 3.27
N LEU A 627 7.66 -47.81 4.61
CA LEU A 627 8.00 -46.59 5.35
C LEU A 627 9.51 -46.22 5.24
N GLU A 628 10.38 -47.20 5.02
CA GLU A 628 11.84 -47.04 5.00
C GLU A 628 12.40 -46.63 3.62
N GLU A 629 11.71 -46.89 2.54
CA GLU A 629 12.22 -46.59 1.18
C GLU A 629 11.92 -45.17 0.67
N GLN A 630 11.10 -44.41 1.37
CA GLN A 630 10.79 -43.00 0.98
C GLN A 630 11.75 -41.98 1.60
N ALA A 631 12.53 -42.40 2.60
CA ALA A 631 13.55 -41.60 3.28
C ALA A 631 14.96 -41.72 2.66
N SER A 632 15.11 -42.52 1.63
CA SER A 632 16.36 -42.69 0.85
C SER A 632 16.17 -42.10 -0.57
#